data_d690ede8391f5f10d1796079fae15dd6
#
_entry.id   d690ede8391f5f10d1796079fae15dd6
#
_cell.length_a   1.000
_cell.length_b   1.000
_cell.length_c   1.000
_cell.angle_alpha   90.00
_cell.angle_beta   90.00
_cell.angle_gamma   90.00
#
_symmetry.space_group_name_H-M   'P 1'
#
loop_
_entity.id
_entity.type
_entity.pdbx_description
1 polymer ?
#
loop_
_entity_poly.entity_id
_entity_poly.type
_entity_poly.pdbx_seq_one_letter_code
_entity_poly.pdbx_strand_id
1 'polypeptide(L)' 'MSNDNKNAYELRTDLLGMAIGILESRNERQETNEHFLAENDETYKRKPINPYAAEDVLTVAEKLYEFVQTK' A
#
# COMPACT_ATOMS: atom_id res chain seq x y z
N MET A 1 28.53 8.56 1.90
CA MET A 1 28.12 8.92 1.41
C MET A 1 27.13 9.64 1.80
N SER A 2 27.02 10.35 1.75
CA SER A 2 26.23 11.28 2.12
C SER A 2 24.85 11.06 1.98
N ASN A 3 24.47 10.08 1.41
CA ASN A 3 23.13 9.80 1.21
C ASN A 3 22.40 9.51 2.45
N ASP A 4 23.09 9.41 3.54
CA ASP A 4 22.48 9.14 4.80
C ASP A 4 21.73 10.34 5.32
N ASN A 5 21.92 11.49 4.69
CA ASN A 5 21.34 12.71 5.19
C ASN A 5 20.17 13.20 4.36
N LYS A 6 19.21 12.35 4.14
CA LYS A 6 18.00 12.80 3.50
C LYS A 6 17.29 13.78 4.41
N ASN A 7 16.85 14.90 3.86
CA ASN A 7 16.09 15.84 4.65
C ASN A 7 14.66 15.32 4.84
N ALA A 8 13.90 15.97 5.70
CA ALA A 8 12.56 15.53 6.05
C ALA A 8 11.64 15.44 4.83
N TYR A 9 11.81 16.35 3.88
CA TYR A 9 10.99 16.36 2.67
C TYR A 9 11.26 15.11 1.82
N GLU A 10 12.52 14.80 1.61
CA GLU A 10 12.91 13.64 0.81
C GLU A 10 12.44 12.34 1.45
N LEU A 11 12.58 12.25 2.77
CA LEU A 11 12.14 11.08 3.50
C LEU A 11 10.63 10.89 3.36
N ARG A 12 9.86 11.95 3.51
CA ARG A 12 8.41 11.86 3.37
C ARG A 12 8.02 11.46 1.97
N THR A 13 8.71 11.98 0.96
CA THR A 13 8.43 11.62 -0.43
C THR A 13 8.70 10.15 -0.67
N ASP A 14 9.79 9.63 -0.15
CA ASP A 14 10.12 8.21 -0.27
C ASP A 14 9.07 7.35 0.42
N LEU A 15 8.63 7.75 1.61
CA LEU A 15 7.64 6.98 2.35
C LEU A 15 6.28 6.97 1.65
N LEU A 16 5.91 8.08 1.00
CA LEU A 16 4.67 8.11 0.23
C LEU A 16 4.76 7.15 -0.94
N GLY A 17 5.90 7.09 -1.62
CA GLY A 17 6.11 6.16 -2.71
C GLY A 17 6.01 4.71 -2.25
N MET A 18 6.59 4.39 -1.10
CA MET A 18 6.50 3.05 -0.52
C MET A 18 5.07 2.71 -0.13
N ALA A 19 4.35 3.66 0.44
CA ALA A 19 2.96 3.45 0.85
C ALA A 19 2.09 3.14 -0.37
N ILE A 20 2.26 3.87 -1.45
CA ILE A 20 1.52 3.64 -2.69
C ILE A 20 1.82 2.24 -3.20
N GLY A 21 3.09 1.84 -3.23
CA GLY A 21 3.48 0.51 -3.69
C GLY A 21 2.84 -0.60 -2.87
N ILE A 22 2.81 -0.43 -1.55
CA ILE A 22 2.20 -1.42 -0.66
C ILE A 22 0.70 -1.54 -0.95
N LEU A 23 0.02 -0.41 -1.10
CA LEU A 23 -1.42 -0.42 -1.33
C LEU A 23 -1.77 -0.96 -2.70
N GLU A 24 -0.98 -0.66 -3.72
CA GLU A 24 -1.19 -1.20 -5.05
C GLU A 24 -1.02 -2.71 -5.06
N SER A 25 0.02 -3.22 -4.41
CA SER A 25 0.24 -4.66 -4.32
C SER A 25 -0.91 -5.36 -3.61
N ARG A 26 -1.43 -4.76 -2.54
CA ARG A 26 -2.55 -5.31 -1.81
C ARG A 26 -3.80 -5.34 -2.67
N ASN A 27 -4.04 -4.27 -3.41
CA ASN A 27 -5.19 -4.18 -4.29
C ASN A 27 -5.13 -5.23 -5.39
N GLU A 28 -3.97 -5.43 -5.99
CA GLU A 28 -3.77 -6.44 -7.01
C GLU A 28 -4.02 -7.84 -6.48
N ARG A 29 -3.56 -8.13 -5.27
CA ARG A 29 -3.81 -9.44 -4.66
C ARG A 29 -5.28 -9.68 -4.41
N GLN A 30 -6.01 -8.66 -3.99
CA GLN A 30 -7.43 -8.78 -3.77
C GLN A 30 -8.16 -9.07 -5.08
N GLU A 31 -7.79 -8.37 -6.14
CA GLU A 31 -8.39 -8.61 -7.45
C GLU A 31 -8.10 -10.00 -7.96
N THR A 32 -6.86 -10.45 -7.83
CA THR A 32 -6.46 -11.79 -8.27
C THR A 32 -7.23 -12.85 -7.50
N ASN A 33 -7.38 -12.66 -6.20
CA ASN A 33 -8.08 -13.60 -5.36
C ASN A 33 -9.57 -13.68 -5.73
N GLU A 34 -10.20 -12.52 -5.97
CA GLU A 34 -11.61 -12.51 -6.36
C GLU A 34 -11.81 -13.18 -7.72
N HIS A 35 -10.89 -12.94 -8.63
CA HIS A 35 -10.94 -13.57 -9.95
C HIS A 35 -10.82 -15.08 -9.83
N PHE A 36 -9.88 -15.56 -9.01
CA PHE A 36 -9.68 -16.97 -8.78
C PHE A 36 -10.93 -17.62 -8.18
N LEU A 37 -11.53 -16.99 -7.18
CA LEU A 37 -12.73 -17.52 -6.55
C LEU A 37 -13.90 -17.57 -7.52
N ALA A 38 -14.05 -16.55 -8.35
CA ALA A 38 -15.13 -16.51 -9.32
C ALA A 38 -14.97 -17.59 -10.39
N GLU A 39 -13.73 -17.91 -10.78
CA GLU A 39 -13.50 -18.96 -11.77
C GLU A 39 -13.71 -20.35 -11.22
N ASN A 40 -13.43 -20.56 -9.95
CA ASN A 40 -13.47 -21.87 -9.35
C ASN A 40 -14.78 -22.22 -8.64
N ASP A 41 -15.70 -21.28 -8.54
CA ASP A 41 -16.98 -21.51 -7.88
C ASP A 41 -18.06 -20.68 -8.59
N GLU A 42 -18.90 -21.34 -9.34
CA GLU A 42 -19.96 -20.69 -10.10
C GLU A 42 -20.95 -19.95 -9.21
N THR A 43 -21.05 -20.33 -7.96
CA THR A 43 -21.98 -19.68 -7.06
C THR A 43 -21.36 -18.49 -6.33
N TYR A 44 -20.06 -18.30 -6.49
CA TYR A 44 -19.37 -17.23 -5.80
C TYR A 44 -19.75 -15.87 -6.38
N LYS A 45 -20.14 -14.96 -5.51
CA LYS A 45 -20.44 -13.61 -5.93
C LYS A 45 -19.25 -12.73 -5.61
N ARG A 46 -18.70 -12.09 -6.62
CA ARG A 46 -17.54 -11.24 -6.43
C ARG A 46 -17.86 -10.10 -5.49
N LYS A 47 -16.97 -9.87 -4.56
CA LYS A 47 -17.09 -8.75 -3.64
C LYS A 47 -16.43 -7.54 -4.27
N PRO A 48 -16.99 -6.35 -4.07
CA PRO A 48 -16.37 -5.15 -4.61
C PRO A 48 -15.04 -4.93 -3.93
N ILE A 49 -14.04 -4.52 -4.70
CA ILE A 49 -12.74 -4.19 -4.18
C ILE A 49 -12.67 -2.68 -4.10
N ASN A 50 -12.48 -2.16 -2.89
CA ASN A 50 -12.38 -0.73 -2.71
C ASN A 50 -10.95 -0.29 -3.02
N PRO A 51 -10.77 0.59 -4.01
CA PRO A 51 -9.44 1.09 -4.27
C PRO A 51 -9.00 1.97 -3.09
N TYR A 52 -7.70 2.07 -2.91
CA TYR A 52 -7.19 2.92 -1.85
C TYR A 52 -7.40 4.40 -2.21
N ALA A 53 -7.53 5.20 -1.17
CA ALA A 53 -7.69 6.65 -1.32
C ALA A 53 -6.43 7.34 -0.81
N ALA A 54 -6.36 8.65 -1.01
CA ALA A 54 -5.22 9.42 -0.52
C ALA A 54 -5.04 9.28 0.99
N GLU A 55 -6.15 9.18 1.72
CA GLU A 55 -6.08 9.00 3.17
C GLU A 55 -5.37 7.70 3.55
N ASP A 56 -5.59 6.65 2.78
CA ASP A 56 -4.95 5.38 3.05
C ASP A 56 -3.44 5.48 2.82
N VAL A 57 -3.03 6.20 1.78
CA VAL A 57 -1.62 6.44 1.51
C VAL A 57 -0.98 7.16 2.67
N LEU A 58 -1.64 8.20 3.17
CA LEU A 58 -1.11 8.96 4.29
C LEU A 58 -1.01 8.14 5.56
N THR A 59 -2.01 7.29 5.82
CA THR A 59 -2.01 6.42 6.99
C THR A 59 -0.85 5.43 6.95
N VAL A 60 -0.64 4.79 5.80
CA VAL A 60 0.46 3.84 5.67
C VAL A 60 1.80 4.56 5.76
N ALA A 61 1.92 5.73 5.14
CA ALA A 61 3.15 6.50 5.19
C ALA A 61 3.49 6.92 6.61
N GLU A 62 2.49 7.30 7.41
CA GLU A 62 2.71 7.65 8.81
C GLU A 62 3.23 6.48 9.61
N LYS A 63 2.67 5.29 9.37
CA LYS A 63 3.14 4.10 10.06
C LYS A 63 4.57 3.75 9.68
N LEU A 64 4.92 3.93 8.41
CA LEU A 64 6.29 3.71 7.97
C LEU A 64 7.24 4.72 8.61
N TYR A 65 6.79 5.96 8.71
CA TYR A 65 7.59 7.01 9.33
C TYR A 65 7.84 6.70 10.81
N GLU A 66 6.81 6.27 11.51
CA GLU A 66 6.96 5.88 12.91
C GLU A 66 7.96 4.75 13.06
N PHE A 67 7.90 3.78 12.16
CA PHE A 67 8.83 2.66 12.20
C PHE A 67 10.27 3.14 12.01
N VAL A 68 10.49 4.06 11.08
CA VAL A 68 11.81 4.61 10.82
C VAL A 68 12.33 5.40 12.02
N GLN A 69 11.44 6.08 12.75
CA GLN A 69 11.83 6.89 13.90
C GLN A 69 12.03 6.05 15.15
N THR A 70 11.47 4.86 15.20
CA THR A 70 11.59 3.99 16.38
C THR A 70 12.96 3.33 16.40
N LYS A 71 13.56 3.32 17.54
CA LYS A 71 14.88 2.70 17.70
C LYS A 71 14.81 1.46 18.56
#